data_bcf0b231fd2190f687bc387e4f92f61c
#
_entry.id   bcf0b231fd2190f687bc387e4f92f61c
#
_cell.length_a   1.000
_cell.length_b   1.000
_cell.length_c   1.000
_cell.angle_alpha   90.00
_cell.angle_beta   90.00
_cell.angle_gamma   90.00
#
_symmetry.space_group_name_H-M   'P 1'
#
loop_
_entity.id
_entity.type
_entity.pdbx_description
1 polymer ?
#
loop_
_entity_poly.entity_id
_entity_poly.type
_entity_poly.pdbx_seq_one_letter_code
_entity_poly.pdbx_strand_id
1 'polypeptide(L)'
;MGNKVKIPRGALRRRSAQSSDPFGEAVMRVVSSGNCSGCGGCTALSPRVSMQLSEQGWLRPTVSPINNETVDTSPISTEGVDSAALFHATCPGVGTSAPLSGDAQSDTLFGQHLGVWVGHATDAHIRHEGSSGGVLTALTTWLIETGQVNSVRGARSKQADASRTVPVSITTRDQALASAGSRYAPVSMLDGFAVSDDDRAFVGKPCEASALRALRAQGVLPPSDNLILSFFCAGTPSQRATDRLTQLVAGQPATQVDSIRYRGRGWPGAFGVVDDEGYESQMSYEESWGQHLGRDLQWRCKVCPDGVGEASDIAVGDFWFGD
;
A
#
# COMPACT_ATOMS: atom_id res chain seq x y z
N MET A 1 78.11 16.92 14.95
CA MET A 1 77.28 17.31 13.77
C MET A 1 76.00 16.46 13.81
N GLY A 2 74.92 16.99 14.30
CA GLY A 2 73.65 16.29 14.47
C GLY A 2 72.72 16.60 13.31
N ASN A 3 72.37 15.58 12.56
CA ASN A 3 71.42 15.70 11.48
C ASN A 3 69.99 15.84 12.04
N LYS A 4 69.34 16.99 11.83
CA LYS A 4 67.90 17.20 12.11
C LYS A 4 67.12 16.72 10.94
N VAL A 5 66.38 15.62 11.12
CA VAL A 5 65.38 15.11 10.15
C VAL A 5 64.09 15.92 10.30
N LYS A 6 63.68 16.60 9.24
CA LYS A 6 62.39 17.35 9.17
C LYS A 6 61.25 16.38 8.83
N ILE A 7 60.38 16.10 9.79
CA ILE A 7 59.15 15.30 9.57
C ILE A 7 58.12 16.19 8.84
N PRO A 8 57.58 15.78 7.67
CA PRO A 8 56.54 16.55 7.02
C PRO A 8 55.27 16.49 7.87
N ARG A 9 54.73 17.67 8.21
CA ARG A 9 53.38 17.76 8.81
C ARG A 9 52.36 17.27 7.77
N GLY A 10 52.01 16.00 7.89
CA GLY A 10 50.88 15.42 7.15
C GLY A 10 49.62 16.23 7.45
N ALA A 11 49.01 16.75 6.42
CA ALA A 11 47.70 17.36 6.49
C ALA A 11 46.72 16.34 7.05
N LEU A 12 46.35 16.51 8.32
CA LEU A 12 45.16 15.89 8.89
C LEU A 12 43.96 16.41 8.05
N ARG A 13 43.61 15.65 7.03
CA ARG A 13 42.28 15.83 6.39
C ARG A 13 41.26 15.70 7.52
N ARG A 14 40.65 16.83 7.90
CA ARG A 14 39.43 16.83 8.68
C ARG A 14 38.44 15.98 7.87
N ARG A 15 38.17 14.77 8.32
CA ARG A 15 36.97 14.07 7.90
C ARG A 15 35.84 15.04 8.23
N SER A 16 35.18 15.58 7.20
CA SER A 16 33.92 16.26 7.36
C SER A 16 33.06 15.31 8.19
N ALA A 17 32.58 15.74 9.34
CA ALA A 17 31.59 15.01 10.08
C ALA A 17 30.41 14.83 9.09
N GLN A 18 30.23 13.63 8.58
CA GLN A 18 29.01 13.31 7.86
C GLN A 18 27.88 13.56 8.87
N SER A 19 27.04 14.54 8.59
CA SER A 19 25.85 14.77 9.39
C SER A 19 25.08 13.44 9.43
N SER A 20 24.85 12.93 10.64
CA SER A 20 24.01 11.73 10.82
C SER A 20 22.66 12.02 10.20
N ASP A 21 22.09 11.05 9.46
CA ASP A 21 20.72 11.10 8.93
C ASP A 21 19.84 10.08 9.68
N PRO A 22 19.40 10.40 10.90
CA PRO A 22 18.64 9.47 11.72
C PRO A 22 17.34 9.00 11.06
N PHE A 23 16.69 9.88 10.28
CA PHE A 23 15.47 9.55 9.54
C PHE A 23 15.78 8.56 8.41
N GLY A 24 16.75 8.86 7.55
CA GLY A 24 17.14 7.95 6.47
C GLY A 24 17.63 6.60 7.00
N GLU A 25 18.40 6.59 8.08
CA GLU A 25 18.83 5.36 8.75
C GLU A 25 17.66 4.55 9.29
N ALA A 26 16.64 5.18 9.89
CA ALA A 26 15.44 4.51 10.39
C ALA A 26 14.62 3.88 9.25
N VAL A 27 14.40 4.62 8.16
CA VAL A 27 13.73 4.13 6.94
C VAL A 27 14.47 2.91 6.37
N MET A 28 15.79 3.03 6.16
CA MET A 28 16.59 1.97 5.57
C MET A 28 16.72 0.74 6.46
N ARG A 29 16.66 0.89 7.78
CA ARG A 29 16.61 -0.23 8.72
C ARG A 29 15.36 -1.08 8.54
N VAL A 30 14.20 -0.45 8.37
CA VAL A 30 12.92 -1.17 8.10
C VAL A 30 12.95 -1.85 6.73
N VAL A 31 13.57 -1.23 5.73
CA VAL A 31 13.74 -1.84 4.40
C VAL A 31 14.66 -3.06 4.47
N SER A 32 15.85 -2.91 5.08
CA SER A 32 16.86 -3.97 5.14
C SER A 32 16.45 -5.16 5.99
N SER A 33 15.62 -4.96 7.03
CA SER A 33 15.03 -6.04 7.82
C SER A 33 13.90 -6.79 7.11
N GLY A 34 13.46 -6.33 5.92
CA GLY A 34 12.33 -6.90 5.19
C GLY A 34 10.95 -6.49 5.72
N ASN A 35 10.87 -5.63 6.74
CA ASN A 35 9.61 -5.25 7.38
C ASN A 35 8.86 -4.13 6.65
N CYS A 36 9.43 -3.53 5.60
CA CYS A 36 8.75 -2.53 4.80
C CYS A 36 7.56 -3.15 4.05
N SER A 37 6.35 -2.62 4.28
CA SER A 37 5.14 -3.04 3.56
C SER A 37 4.97 -2.41 2.17
N GLY A 38 5.72 -1.33 1.89
CA GLY A 38 5.59 -0.56 0.65
C GLY A 38 4.39 0.38 0.63
N CYS A 39 3.84 0.77 1.79
CA CYS A 39 2.63 1.60 1.90
C CYS A 39 2.80 3.04 1.36
N GLY A 40 4.03 3.58 1.38
CA GLY A 40 4.32 4.95 0.95
C GLY A 40 4.17 6.01 2.04
N GLY A 41 3.71 5.68 3.25
CA GLY A 41 3.48 6.68 4.32
C GLY A 41 4.68 7.53 4.71
N CYS A 42 5.90 7.02 4.53
CA CYS A 42 7.13 7.77 4.81
C CYS A 42 7.38 8.93 3.83
N THR A 43 6.74 8.97 2.66
CA THR A 43 6.84 10.12 1.74
C THR A 43 6.18 11.37 2.30
N ALA A 44 5.19 11.22 3.19
CA ALA A 44 4.58 12.35 3.89
C ALA A 44 5.48 12.99 4.94
N LEU A 45 6.53 12.30 5.37
CA LEU A 45 7.44 12.77 6.43
C LEU A 45 8.65 13.53 5.87
N SER A 46 8.99 13.35 4.60
CA SER A 46 10.11 14.05 3.97
C SER A 46 10.04 14.00 2.45
N PRO A 47 10.24 15.13 1.75
CA PRO A 47 10.32 15.19 0.30
C PRO A 47 11.53 14.45 -0.28
N ARG A 48 12.48 14.05 0.57
CA ARG A 48 13.65 13.24 0.17
C ARG A 48 13.29 11.77 -0.09
N VAL A 49 12.10 11.34 0.32
CA VAL A 49 11.65 9.96 0.13
C VAL A 49 10.87 9.83 -1.17
N SER A 50 11.23 8.84 -1.96
CA SER A 50 10.45 8.42 -3.13
C SER A 50 10.25 6.90 -3.13
N MET A 51 9.10 6.45 -3.66
CA MET A 51 8.80 5.03 -3.75
C MET A 51 9.25 4.48 -5.10
N GLN A 52 10.04 3.42 -5.09
CA GLN A 52 10.56 2.77 -6.29
C GLN A 52 10.34 1.27 -6.26
N LEU A 53 10.10 0.67 -7.43
CA LEU A 53 10.04 -0.78 -7.56
C LEU A 53 11.45 -1.36 -7.43
N SER A 54 11.65 -2.18 -6.39
CA SER A 54 12.93 -2.84 -6.16
C SER A 54 13.18 -3.96 -7.16
N GLU A 55 14.42 -4.41 -7.26
CA GLU A 55 14.76 -5.59 -8.07
C GLU A 55 14.00 -6.85 -7.65
N GLN A 56 13.62 -6.99 -6.38
CA GLN A 56 12.82 -8.11 -5.90
C GLN A 56 11.34 -8.01 -6.28
N GLY A 57 10.90 -6.88 -6.86
CA GLY A 57 9.55 -6.67 -7.36
C GLY A 57 8.56 -6.10 -6.34
N TRP A 58 9.02 -5.46 -5.26
CA TRP A 58 8.16 -4.71 -4.34
C TRP A 58 8.51 -3.23 -4.31
N LEU A 59 7.53 -2.38 -4.04
CA LEU A 59 7.76 -0.96 -3.83
C LEU A 59 8.50 -0.74 -2.52
N ARG A 60 9.58 0.06 -2.59
CA ARG A 60 10.44 0.40 -1.44
C ARG A 60 10.79 1.87 -1.47
N PRO A 61 10.87 2.52 -0.30
CA PRO A 61 11.36 3.89 -0.23
C PRO A 61 12.86 3.94 -0.53
N THR A 62 13.25 4.95 -1.29
CA THR A 62 14.62 5.43 -1.42
C THR A 62 14.72 6.80 -0.78
N VAL A 63 15.82 7.09 -0.12
CA VAL A 63 16.04 8.36 0.59
C VAL A 63 17.20 9.09 -0.08
N SER A 64 16.93 10.27 -0.65
CA SER A 64 17.97 11.11 -1.22
C SER A 64 18.87 11.69 -0.13
N PRO A 65 20.18 11.88 -0.40
CA PRO A 65 21.10 12.51 0.55
C PRO A 65 20.62 13.90 1.00
N ILE A 66 21.05 14.32 2.19
CA ILE A 66 20.84 15.69 2.65
C ILE A 66 21.77 16.59 1.84
N ASN A 67 21.18 17.42 0.97
CA ASN A 67 21.88 18.47 0.24
C ASN A 67 21.50 19.82 0.83
N ASN A 68 22.47 20.70 1.03
CA ASN A 68 22.24 22.07 1.57
C ASN A 68 21.37 22.96 0.64
N GLU A 69 21.04 22.47 -0.56
CA GLU A 69 20.23 23.18 -1.56
C GLU A 69 18.77 22.73 -1.60
N THR A 70 18.39 21.64 -0.90
CA THR A 70 17.00 21.25 -0.80
C THR A 70 16.29 22.19 0.19
N VAL A 71 15.69 23.24 -0.33
CA VAL A 71 14.67 24.01 0.38
C VAL A 71 13.62 22.99 0.82
N ASP A 72 13.37 22.90 2.12
CA ASP A 72 12.34 22.05 2.70
C ASP A 72 10.98 22.53 2.16
N THR A 73 10.53 21.91 1.08
CA THR A 73 9.19 22.12 0.52
C THR A 73 8.18 21.15 1.14
N SER A 74 8.52 20.58 2.28
CA SER A 74 7.60 19.73 3.06
C SER A 74 6.32 20.53 3.33
N PRO A 75 5.14 19.98 3.05
CA PRO A 75 3.87 20.64 3.38
C PRO A 75 3.66 20.79 4.88
N ILE A 76 4.55 20.17 5.68
CA ILE A 76 4.57 20.27 7.13
C ILE A 76 5.78 21.10 7.50
N SER A 77 5.56 22.24 8.16
CA SER A 77 6.61 22.99 8.86
C SER A 77 7.21 22.06 9.93
N THR A 78 8.31 21.38 9.57
CA THR A 78 9.01 20.45 10.47
C THR A 78 10.06 21.17 11.33
N GLU A 79 9.98 22.50 11.45
CA GLU A 79 10.82 23.23 12.40
C GLU A 79 10.61 22.67 13.81
N GLY A 80 11.60 21.92 14.30
CA GLY A 80 11.61 21.34 15.64
C GLY A 80 11.00 19.96 15.80
N VAL A 81 10.51 19.31 14.74
CA VAL A 81 9.95 17.95 14.82
C VAL A 81 10.97 16.91 14.39
N ASP A 82 11.17 15.90 15.24
CA ASP A 82 12.05 14.76 14.93
C ASP A 82 11.36 13.80 13.94
N SER A 83 11.69 13.94 12.65
CA SER A 83 11.15 13.08 11.57
C SER A 83 11.45 11.60 11.78
N ALA A 84 12.54 11.24 12.48
CA ALA A 84 12.83 9.86 12.82
C ALA A 84 11.87 9.33 13.89
N ALA A 85 11.55 10.14 14.90
CA ALA A 85 10.56 9.80 15.91
C ALA A 85 9.16 9.65 15.28
N LEU A 86 8.76 10.56 14.39
CA LEU A 86 7.50 10.45 13.64
C LEU A 86 7.48 9.18 12.77
N PHE A 87 8.57 8.86 12.09
CA PHE A 87 8.65 7.62 11.33
C PHE A 87 8.46 6.39 12.20
N HIS A 88 9.10 6.35 13.37
CA HIS A 88 8.92 5.25 14.33
C HIS A 88 7.48 5.13 14.83
N ALA A 89 6.80 6.23 15.02
CA ALA A 89 5.41 6.27 15.49
C ALA A 89 4.37 5.92 14.40
N THR A 90 4.73 6.09 13.11
CA THR A 90 3.75 5.97 12.01
C THR A 90 4.01 4.80 11.05
N CYS A 91 5.22 4.23 11.07
CA CYS A 91 5.57 3.16 10.13
C CYS A 91 5.03 1.79 10.58
N PRO A 92 4.15 1.13 9.81
CA PRO A 92 3.62 -0.19 10.16
C PRO A 92 4.67 -1.31 10.11
N GLY A 93 5.85 -1.02 9.54
CA GLY A 93 7.01 -1.93 9.59
C GLY A 93 7.75 -1.88 10.93
N VAL A 94 7.53 -0.86 11.74
CA VAL A 94 8.01 -0.74 13.13
C VAL A 94 6.99 -1.31 14.10
N GLY A 95 5.72 -0.91 13.95
CA GLY A 95 4.63 -1.37 14.79
C GLY A 95 3.28 -1.03 14.18
N THR A 96 2.25 -1.76 14.58
CA THR A 96 0.86 -1.48 14.23
C THR A 96 0.06 -1.28 15.51
N SER A 97 -0.89 -0.37 15.47
CA SER A 97 -1.85 -0.16 16.55
C SER A 97 -3.23 0.06 15.94
N ALA A 98 -4.24 -0.50 16.57
CA ALA A 98 -5.63 -0.23 16.27
C ALA A 98 -6.19 0.80 17.26
N PRO A 99 -7.17 1.63 16.86
CA PRO A 99 -7.86 2.49 17.78
C PRO A 99 -8.62 1.64 18.82
N LEU A 100 -8.59 2.07 20.06
CA LEU A 100 -9.39 1.44 21.11
C LEU A 100 -10.72 2.17 21.19
N SER A 101 -11.84 1.44 21.14
CA SER A 101 -13.18 1.95 21.40
C SER A 101 -13.71 1.32 22.69
N GLY A 102 -14.25 2.15 23.59
CA GLY A 102 -14.83 1.67 24.85
C GLY A 102 -16.02 0.73 24.67
N ASP A 103 -16.71 0.83 23.53
CA ASP A 103 -17.90 0.02 23.21
C ASP A 103 -17.57 -1.19 22.33
N ALA A 104 -16.29 -1.38 21.95
CA ALA A 104 -15.89 -2.46 21.08
C ALA A 104 -15.88 -3.82 21.81
N GLN A 105 -16.37 -4.84 21.12
CA GLN A 105 -16.14 -6.23 21.49
C GLN A 105 -14.72 -6.62 21.08
N SER A 106 -14.13 -7.57 21.78
CA SER A 106 -12.81 -8.12 21.45
C SER A 106 -12.90 -9.59 21.08
N ASP A 107 -12.39 -9.93 19.94
CA ASP A 107 -12.26 -11.29 19.44
C ASP A 107 -10.79 -11.63 19.15
N THR A 108 -10.41 -12.88 19.34
CA THR A 108 -9.01 -13.32 19.15
C THR A 108 -8.57 -13.35 17.68
N LEU A 109 -9.51 -13.43 16.73
CA LEU A 109 -9.22 -13.51 15.29
C LEU A 109 -9.43 -12.15 14.60
N PHE A 110 -10.48 -11.41 14.99
CA PHE A 110 -10.88 -10.16 14.35
C PHE A 110 -10.42 -8.92 15.11
N GLY A 111 -9.82 -9.08 16.28
CA GLY A 111 -9.46 -7.94 17.13
C GLY A 111 -10.69 -7.21 17.67
N GLN A 112 -10.60 -5.90 17.84
CA GLN A 112 -11.70 -5.08 18.31
C GLN A 112 -12.67 -4.74 17.17
N HIS A 113 -13.98 -4.91 17.42
CA HIS A 113 -15.01 -4.63 16.45
C HIS A 113 -16.32 -4.19 17.13
N LEU A 114 -17.09 -3.37 16.45
CA LEU A 114 -18.43 -2.93 16.89
C LEU A 114 -19.52 -3.90 16.41
N GLY A 115 -19.28 -4.66 15.36
CA GLY A 115 -20.20 -5.66 14.84
C GLY A 115 -19.64 -6.38 13.63
N VAL A 116 -20.20 -7.55 13.34
CA VAL A 116 -19.87 -8.40 12.19
C VAL A 116 -21.14 -8.70 11.41
N TRP A 117 -21.09 -8.51 10.10
CA TRP A 117 -22.23 -8.73 9.21
C TRP A 117 -21.80 -9.61 8.03
N VAL A 118 -22.74 -10.38 7.52
CA VAL A 118 -22.61 -11.08 6.25
C VAL A 118 -23.47 -10.36 5.22
N GLY A 119 -22.90 -10.07 4.05
CA GLY A 119 -23.61 -9.32 3.02
C GLY A 119 -22.90 -9.32 1.67
N HIS A 120 -23.59 -8.77 0.69
CA HIS A 120 -23.06 -8.55 -0.67
C HIS A 120 -23.68 -7.29 -1.28
N ALA A 121 -23.13 -6.80 -2.38
CA ALA A 121 -23.74 -5.73 -3.17
C ALA A 121 -25.12 -6.15 -3.69
N THR A 122 -26.14 -5.32 -3.47
CA THR A 122 -27.49 -5.53 -4.02
C THR A 122 -27.51 -5.38 -5.53
N ASP A 123 -26.68 -4.47 -6.06
CA ASP A 123 -26.46 -4.30 -7.49
C ASP A 123 -25.73 -5.53 -8.07
N ALA A 124 -26.42 -6.22 -8.99
CA ALA A 124 -25.93 -7.46 -9.60
C ALA A 124 -24.64 -7.25 -10.43
N HIS A 125 -24.49 -6.09 -11.07
CA HIS A 125 -23.31 -5.79 -11.86
C HIS A 125 -22.11 -5.55 -10.95
N ILE A 126 -22.25 -4.75 -9.89
CA ILE A 126 -21.19 -4.55 -8.88
C ILE A 126 -20.80 -5.88 -8.23
N ARG A 127 -21.80 -6.72 -7.89
CA ARG A 127 -21.54 -8.03 -7.28
C ARG A 127 -20.79 -8.97 -8.23
N HIS A 128 -21.10 -8.92 -9.53
CA HIS A 128 -20.43 -9.75 -10.54
C HIS A 128 -18.98 -9.31 -10.80
N GLU A 129 -18.75 -8.01 -11.04
CA GLU A 129 -17.41 -7.49 -11.34
C GLU A 129 -16.49 -7.47 -10.11
N GLY A 130 -17.05 -7.32 -8.91
CA GLY A 130 -16.32 -7.25 -7.66
C GLY A 130 -15.83 -8.61 -7.15
N SER A 131 -14.83 -8.58 -6.26
CA SER A 131 -14.53 -9.70 -5.36
C SER A 131 -15.27 -9.52 -4.03
N SER A 132 -15.30 -10.58 -3.19
CA SER A 132 -15.89 -10.52 -1.85
C SER A 132 -17.33 -9.94 -1.87
N GLY A 133 -18.16 -10.43 -2.77
CA GLY A 133 -19.53 -9.97 -2.93
C GLY A 133 -19.71 -8.54 -3.44
N GLY A 134 -18.63 -7.88 -3.88
CA GLY A 134 -18.65 -6.51 -4.40
C GLY A 134 -18.84 -5.43 -3.33
N VAL A 135 -18.72 -5.77 -2.04
CA VAL A 135 -19.09 -4.86 -0.92
C VAL A 135 -18.27 -3.58 -0.93
N LEU A 136 -16.93 -3.64 -1.11
CA LEU A 136 -16.10 -2.43 -1.16
C LEU A 136 -16.44 -1.53 -2.35
N THR A 137 -16.72 -2.11 -3.51
CA THR A 137 -17.14 -1.35 -4.70
C THR A 137 -18.49 -0.69 -4.48
N ALA A 138 -19.43 -1.40 -3.82
CA ALA A 138 -20.75 -0.85 -3.49
C ALA A 138 -20.64 0.29 -2.47
N LEU A 139 -19.84 0.14 -1.41
CA LEU A 139 -19.60 1.20 -0.42
C LEU A 139 -18.91 2.42 -1.08
N THR A 140 -17.91 2.20 -1.90
CA THR A 140 -17.23 3.27 -2.67
C THR A 140 -18.24 4.04 -3.54
N THR A 141 -19.07 3.30 -4.29
CA THR A 141 -20.10 3.91 -5.14
C THR A 141 -21.12 4.70 -4.31
N TRP A 142 -21.62 4.12 -3.22
CA TRP A 142 -22.58 4.75 -2.34
C TRP A 142 -22.04 6.04 -1.71
N LEU A 143 -20.80 6.04 -1.20
CA LEU A 143 -20.17 7.22 -0.61
C LEU A 143 -20.12 8.39 -1.59
N ILE A 144 -19.81 8.11 -2.85
CA ILE A 144 -19.71 9.12 -3.91
C ILE A 144 -21.10 9.60 -4.37
N GLU A 145 -22.00 8.68 -4.68
CA GLU A 145 -23.34 9.00 -5.23
C GLU A 145 -24.24 9.72 -4.21
N THR A 146 -24.03 9.47 -2.91
CA THR A 146 -24.75 10.18 -1.85
C THR A 146 -24.07 11.47 -1.39
N GLY A 147 -22.92 11.81 -1.96
CA GLY A 147 -22.16 13.03 -1.60
C GLY A 147 -21.57 13.00 -0.18
N GLN A 148 -21.39 11.79 0.40
CA GLN A 148 -20.71 11.67 1.70
C GLN A 148 -19.22 12.05 1.60
N VAL A 149 -18.62 11.80 0.43
CA VAL A 149 -17.25 12.23 0.10
C VAL A 149 -17.18 12.69 -1.36
N ASN A 150 -16.24 13.55 -1.67
CA ASN A 150 -15.98 14.00 -3.05
C ASN A 150 -15.23 12.94 -3.87
N SER A 151 -14.46 12.09 -3.20
CA SER A 151 -13.72 11.02 -3.86
C SER A 151 -13.34 9.91 -2.88
N VAL A 152 -12.95 8.77 -3.43
CA VAL A 152 -12.36 7.65 -2.69
C VAL A 152 -10.97 7.36 -3.25
N ARG A 153 -9.96 7.34 -2.40
CA ARG A 153 -8.62 6.87 -2.78
C ARG A 153 -8.66 5.35 -2.87
N GLY A 154 -8.46 4.81 -4.06
CA GLY A 154 -8.42 3.39 -4.34
C GLY A 154 -7.24 3.02 -5.24
N ALA A 155 -7.22 1.80 -5.76
CA ALA A 155 -6.17 1.30 -6.64
C ALA A 155 -6.75 0.65 -7.90
N ARG A 156 -6.07 0.83 -9.03
CA ARG A 156 -6.39 0.13 -10.28
C ARG A 156 -5.15 -0.19 -11.10
N SER A 157 -5.31 -0.88 -12.22
CA SER A 157 -4.25 -1.02 -13.23
C SER A 157 -3.86 0.34 -13.78
N LYS A 158 -2.57 0.50 -14.08
CA LYS A 158 -2.06 1.67 -14.79
C LYS A 158 -2.53 1.61 -16.25
N GLN A 159 -3.06 2.72 -16.78
CA GLN A 159 -3.64 2.77 -18.12
C GLN A 159 -2.68 2.37 -19.24
N ALA A 160 -1.40 2.73 -19.12
CA ALA A 160 -0.37 2.41 -20.14
C ALA A 160 0.36 1.08 -19.87
N ASP A 161 0.05 0.38 -18.77
CA ASP A 161 0.70 -0.86 -18.37
C ASP A 161 -0.21 -1.62 -17.40
N ALA A 162 -1.02 -2.54 -17.94
CA ALA A 162 -2.01 -3.29 -17.18
C ALA A 162 -1.40 -4.13 -16.04
N SER A 163 -0.12 -4.48 -16.14
CA SER A 163 0.59 -5.26 -15.14
C SER A 163 0.87 -4.46 -13.85
N ARG A 164 0.93 -3.14 -13.95
CA ARG A 164 1.23 -2.25 -12.81
C ARG A 164 -0.03 -1.80 -12.10
N THR A 165 0.07 -1.64 -10.78
CA THR A 165 -1.01 -1.11 -9.95
C THR A 165 -0.62 0.26 -9.44
N VAL A 166 -1.54 1.21 -9.57
CA VAL A 166 -1.35 2.61 -9.16
C VAL A 166 -2.50 3.08 -8.27
N PRO A 167 -2.23 3.99 -7.33
CA PRO A 167 -3.28 4.66 -6.59
C PRO A 167 -4.05 5.61 -7.51
N VAL A 168 -5.36 5.70 -7.29
CA VAL A 168 -6.27 6.56 -8.07
C VAL A 168 -7.26 7.26 -7.17
N SER A 169 -7.78 8.40 -7.64
CA SER A 169 -8.95 9.05 -7.05
C SER A 169 -10.19 8.61 -7.82
N ILE A 170 -11.13 8.00 -7.12
CA ILE A 170 -12.39 7.50 -7.64
C ILE A 170 -13.47 8.53 -7.33
N THR A 171 -14.13 9.09 -8.34
CA THR A 171 -15.14 10.14 -8.22
C THR A 171 -16.46 9.77 -8.87
N THR A 172 -16.52 8.62 -9.54
CA THR A 172 -17.74 8.13 -10.22
C THR A 172 -17.93 6.63 -10.02
N ARG A 173 -19.15 6.17 -10.22
CA ARG A 173 -19.50 4.75 -10.25
C ARG A 173 -18.66 3.95 -11.26
N ASP A 174 -18.48 4.47 -12.47
CA ASP A 174 -17.71 3.78 -13.51
C ASP A 174 -16.24 3.60 -13.11
N GLN A 175 -15.65 4.60 -12.45
CA GLN A 175 -14.31 4.49 -11.90
C GLN A 175 -14.23 3.49 -10.74
N ALA A 176 -15.28 3.37 -9.92
CA ALA A 176 -15.36 2.35 -8.87
C ALA A 176 -15.41 0.94 -9.48
N LEU A 177 -16.24 0.73 -10.52
CA LEU A 177 -16.28 -0.52 -11.27
C LEU A 177 -14.95 -0.85 -11.95
N ALA A 178 -14.29 0.13 -12.56
CA ALA A 178 -12.97 -0.05 -13.16
C ALA A 178 -11.86 -0.38 -12.15
N SER A 179 -12.12 -0.18 -10.86
CA SER A 179 -11.21 -0.52 -9.75
C SER A 179 -11.62 -1.82 -9.03
N ALA A 180 -12.70 -2.48 -9.47
CA ALA A 180 -13.21 -3.72 -8.88
C ALA A 180 -12.31 -4.93 -9.21
N GLY A 181 -12.53 -6.04 -8.49
CA GLY A 181 -11.96 -7.34 -8.83
C GLY A 181 -10.62 -7.69 -8.18
N SER A 182 -10.21 -7.01 -7.12
CA SER A 182 -8.94 -7.17 -6.37
C SER A 182 -7.69 -6.99 -7.23
N ARG A 183 -6.62 -6.53 -6.60
CA ARG A 183 -5.31 -6.46 -7.24
C ARG A 183 -4.25 -6.99 -6.29
N TYR A 184 -3.69 -8.15 -6.60
CA TYR A 184 -2.66 -8.80 -5.81
C TYR A 184 -1.27 -8.38 -6.31
N ALA A 185 -0.98 -7.09 -6.19
CA ALA A 185 0.26 -6.50 -6.71
C ALA A 185 0.76 -5.38 -5.79
N PRO A 186 2.05 -5.01 -5.87
CA PRO A 186 2.58 -3.88 -5.13
C PRO A 186 1.92 -2.57 -5.53
N VAL A 187 1.50 -1.81 -4.53
CA VAL A 187 1.02 -0.43 -4.66
C VAL A 187 1.37 0.35 -3.41
N SER A 188 1.74 1.63 -3.56
CA SER A 188 2.01 2.56 -2.46
C SER A 188 0.85 3.54 -2.36
N MET A 189 -0.18 3.19 -1.57
CA MET A 189 -1.42 3.95 -1.51
C MET A 189 -1.25 5.33 -0.88
N LEU A 190 -0.25 5.50 -0.02
CA LEU A 190 0.03 6.74 0.70
C LEU A 190 1.12 7.57 0.02
N ASP A 191 1.71 7.09 -1.08
CA ASP A 191 2.64 7.90 -1.87
C ASP A 191 1.89 9.05 -2.55
N GLY A 192 2.36 10.28 -2.33
CA GLY A 192 1.69 11.49 -2.82
C GLY A 192 0.31 11.73 -2.19
N PHE A 193 0.02 11.15 -1.02
CA PHE A 193 -1.19 11.49 -0.25
C PHE A 193 -0.99 12.90 0.34
N ALA A 194 -1.75 13.87 -0.15
CA ALA A 194 -1.56 15.28 0.18
C ALA A 194 -2.46 15.75 1.33
N VAL A 195 -2.05 16.84 1.98
CA VAL A 195 -2.82 17.54 3.03
C VAL A 195 -4.18 18.03 2.52
N SER A 196 -4.34 18.24 1.21
CA SER A 196 -5.60 18.66 0.57
C SER A 196 -6.61 17.52 0.36
N ASP A 197 -6.33 16.32 0.85
CA ASP A 197 -7.17 15.14 0.65
C ASP A 197 -8.25 14.96 1.72
N ASP A 198 -8.66 16.04 2.39
CA ASP A 198 -9.56 16.05 3.54
C ASP A 198 -10.96 15.46 3.25
N ASP A 199 -11.45 15.56 2.00
CA ASP A 199 -12.77 15.08 1.61
C ASP A 199 -12.73 13.69 0.95
N ARG A 200 -11.74 12.87 1.29
CA ARG A 200 -11.55 11.55 0.67
C ARG A 200 -11.69 10.42 1.65
N ALA A 201 -12.56 9.47 1.33
CA ALA A 201 -12.48 8.15 1.93
C ALA A 201 -11.28 7.38 1.32
N PHE A 202 -10.83 6.37 2.02
CA PHE A 202 -9.66 5.59 1.67
C PHE A 202 -10.01 4.10 1.62
N VAL A 203 -9.55 3.40 0.59
CA VAL A 203 -9.61 1.94 0.48
C VAL A 203 -8.19 1.41 0.32
N GLY A 204 -7.71 0.61 1.26
CA GLY A 204 -6.36 0.07 1.24
C GLY A 204 -6.16 -1.18 2.08
N LYS A 205 -4.94 -1.71 2.00
CA LYS A 205 -4.53 -2.86 2.83
C LYS A 205 -4.48 -2.49 4.31
N PRO A 206 -4.59 -3.45 5.24
CA PRO A 206 -4.47 -3.20 6.68
C PRO A 206 -3.27 -2.35 7.07
N CYS A 207 -2.08 -2.66 6.53
CA CYS A 207 -0.88 -1.88 6.80
C CYS A 207 -0.93 -0.44 6.28
N GLU A 208 -1.69 -0.16 5.22
CA GLU A 208 -1.91 1.19 4.70
C GLU A 208 -2.92 1.95 5.55
N ALA A 209 -4.00 1.28 5.99
CA ALA A 209 -4.96 1.83 6.94
C ALA A 209 -4.29 2.21 8.27
N SER A 210 -3.46 1.32 8.82
CA SER A 210 -2.67 1.56 10.03
C SER A 210 -1.73 2.76 9.88
N ALA A 211 -1.00 2.85 8.76
CA ALA A 211 -0.11 3.99 8.50
C ALA A 211 -0.88 5.30 8.37
N LEU A 212 -2.01 5.33 7.63
CA LEU A 212 -2.83 6.52 7.46
C LEU A 212 -3.37 7.03 8.80
N ARG A 213 -3.93 6.12 9.60
CA ARG A 213 -4.45 6.47 10.93
C ARG A 213 -3.35 6.99 11.85
N ALA A 214 -2.18 6.37 11.85
CA ALA A 214 -1.03 6.82 12.63
C ALA A 214 -0.50 8.19 12.18
N LEU A 215 -0.41 8.46 10.87
CA LEU A 215 -0.02 9.76 10.32
C LEU A 215 -1.00 10.88 10.76
N ARG A 216 -2.31 10.60 10.75
CA ARG A 216 -3.32 11.53 11.26
C ARG A 216 -3.21 11.74 12.79
N ALA A 217 -3.04 10.67 13.55
CA ALA A 217 -2.89 10.74 15.01
C ALA A 217 -1.64 11.52 15.44
N GLN A 218 -0.57 11.51 14.65
CA GLN A 218 0.65 12.28 14.89
C GLN A 218 0.60 13.69 14.28
N GLY A 219 -0.52 14.11 13.70
CA GLY A 219 -0.68 15.44 13.09
C GLY A 219 0.13 15.64 11.81
N VAL A 220 0.68 14.58 11.23
CA VAL A 220 1.39 14.63 9.94
C VAL A 220 0.42 14.86 8.78
N LEU A 221 -0.74 14.26 8.86
CA LEU A 221 -1.87 14.53 7.99
C LEU A 221 -3.00 15.17 8.81
N PRO A 222 -3.85 16.01 8.21
CA PRO A 222 -4.99 16.60 8.92
C PRO A 222 -5.88 15.50 9.53
N PRO A 223 -6.50 15.77 10.67
CA PRO A 223 -7.57 14.93 11.19
C PRO A 223 -8.72 14.89 10.17
N SER A 224 -9.34 13.75 9.99
CA SER A 224 -10.46 13.59 9.08
C SER A 224 -11.38 12.51 9.61
N ASP A 225 -12.68 12.77 9.53
CA ASP A 225 -13.75 11.82 9.88
C ASP A 225 -14.10 10.89 8.70
N ASN A 226 -13.43 11.04 7.57
CA ASN A 226 -13.65 10.21 6.40
C ASN A 226 -13.23 8.77 6.63
N LEU A 227 -14.06 7.85 6.13
CA LEU A 227 -13.91 6.42 6.34
C LEU A 227 -12.59 5.86 5.78
N ILE A 228 -11.95 5.05 6.58
CA ILE A 228 -10.85 4.18 6.18
C ILE A 228 -11.44 2.77 6.00
N LEU A 229 -11.54 2.35 4.76
CA LEU A 229 -12.02 1.03 4.38
C LEU A 229 -10.81 0.10 4.12
N SER A 230 -10.91 -1.14 4.58
CA SER A 230 -9.89 -2.15 4.35
C SER A 230 -10.52 -3.47 3.91
N PHE A 231 -9.68 -4.45 3.68
CA PHE A 231 -10.07 -5.81 3.32
C PHE A 231 -9.14 -6.81 3.99
N PHE A 232 -9.61 -8.04 4.18
CA PHE A 232 -8.77 -9.12 4.68
C PHE A 232 -7.63 -9.38 3.69
N CYS A 233 -6.41 -9.34 4.19
CA CYS A 233 -5.21 -9.33 3.37
C CYS A 233 -4.32 -10.54 3.68
N ALA A 234 -4.20 -11.44 2.71
CA ALA A 234 -3.30 -12.59 2.81
C ALA A 234 -1.86 -12.29 2.33
N GLY A 235 -1.57 -11.04 1.95
CA GLY A 235 -0.23 -10.59 1.58
C GLY A 235 -0.15 -9.95 0.19
N THR A 236 1.02 -9.35 -0.09
CA THR A 236 1.32 -8.69 -1.36
C THR A 236 2.35 -9.51 -2.13
N PRO A 237 1.96 -10.17 -3.23
CA PRO A 237 2.88 -10.79 -4.16
C PRO A 237 3.85 -9.79 -4.79
N SER A 238 4.98 -10.26 -5.29
CA SER A 238 5.90 -9.41 -6.05
C SER A 238 5.32 -9.06 -7.42
N GLN A 239 5.76 -7.95 -7.98
CA GLN A 239 5.46 -7.62 -9.37
C GLN A 239 5.96 -8.71 -10.33
N ARG A 240 7.09 -9.32 -10.02
CA ARG A 240 7.64 -10.45 -10.79
C ARG A 240 6.70 -11.66 -10.82
N ALA A 241 5.94 -11.90 -9.73
CA ALA A 241 4.95 -12.99 -9.72
C ALA A 241 3.82 -12.70 -10.71
N THR A 242 3.32 -11.47 -10.76
CA THR A 242 2.34 -11.04 -11.76
C THR A 242 2.90 -11.20 -13.18
N ASP A 243 4.11 -10.70 -13.42
CA ASP A 243 4.72 -10.73 -14.76
C ASP A 243 4.91 -12.18 -15.24
N ARG A 244 5.39 -13.10 -14.37
CA ARG A 244 5.53 -14.54 -14.69
C ARG A 244 4.17 -15.21 -14.92
N LEU A 245 3.18 -14.92 -14.07
CA LEU A 245 1.85 -15.52 -14.20
C LEU A 245 1.16 -15.07 -15.50
N THR A 246 1.28 -13.80 -15.86
CA THR A 246 0.76 -13.27 -17.12
C THR A 246 1.42 -13.95 -18.31
N GLN A 247 2.74 -14.08 -18.31
CA GLN A 247 3.46 -14.80 -19.35
C GLN A 247 3.02 -16.26 -19.45
N LEU A 248 2.77 -16.93 -18.33
CA LEU A 248 2.31 -18.32 -18.30
C LEU A 248 0.91 -18.47 -18.91
N VAL A 249 -0.01 -17.56 -18.57
CA VAL A 249 -1.43 -17.63 -18.92
C VAL A 249 -1.67 -17.16 -20.37
N ALA A 250 -1.05 -16.06 -20.78
CA ALA A 250 -1.26 -15.46 -22.10
C ALA A 250 -0.20 -15.82 -23.15
N GLY A 251 0.92 -16.44 -22.72
CA GLY A 251 2.05 -16.70 -23.64
C GLY A 251 2.85 -15.45 -24.02
N GLN A 252 2.48 -14.28 -23.52
CA GLN A 252 3.05 -12.97 -23.85
C GLN A 252 3.59 -12.25 -22.62
N PRO A 253 4.60 -11.36 -22.77
CA PRO A 253 5.06 -10.51 -21.67
C PRO A 253 3.93 -9.65 -21.11
N ALA A 254 3.94 -9.44 -19.80
CA ALA A 254 2.93 -8.64 -19.11
C ALA A 254 2.81 -7.17 -19.57
N THR A 255 3.82 -6.66 -20.27
CA THR A 255 3.84 -5.34 -20.90
C THR A 255 3.15 -5.26 -22.27
N GLN A 256 2.73 -6.42 -22.81
CA GLN A 256 2.10 -6.55 -24.14
C GLN A 256 0.64 -7.00 -24.05
N VAL A 257 0.04 -6.93 -22.87
CA VAL A 257 -1.36 -7.30 -22.67
C VAL A 257 -2.20 -6.08 -22.36
N ASP A 258 -3.44 -6.08 -22.82
CA ASP A 258 -4.38 -4.97 -22.66
C ASP A 258 -4.95 -4.89 -21.24
N SER A 259 -5.24 -6.03 -20.63
CA SER A 259 -5.77 -6.06 -19.28
C SER A 259 -5.37 -7.28 -18.47
N ILE A 260 -5.26 -7.10 -17.16
CA ILE A 260 -5.04 -8.16 -16.18
C ILE A 260 -6.07 -8.01 -15.07
N ARG A 261 -6.81 -9.08 -14.83
CA ARG A 261 -7.77 -9.23 -13.75
C ARG A 261 -7.31 -10.33 -12.81
N TYR A 262 -7.27 -10.07 -11.52
CA TYR A 262 -6.83 -11.06 -10.53
C TYR A 262 -7.99 -11.87 -9.95
N ARG A 263 -9.19 -11.27 -9.86
CA ARG A 263 -10.46 -11.85 -9.41
C ARG A 263 -11.63 -11.07 -9.96
N GLY A 264 -12.84 -11.48 -9.60
CA GLY A 264 -14.10 -10.91 -10.07
C GLY A 264 -14.70 -11.73 -11.21
N ARG A 265 -15.82 -11.26 -11.73
CA ARG A 265 -16.65 -11.92 -12.72
C ARG A 265 -17.12 -13.30 -12.24
N GLY A 266 -17.71 -13.28 -11.04
CA GLY A 266 -18.22 -14.46 -10.36
C GLY A 266 -17.38 -14.87 -9.15
N TRP A 267 -17.77 -16.00 -8.53
CA TRP A 267 -17.14 -16.54 -7.33
C TRP A 267 -16.51 -17.93 -7.61
N PRO A 268 -15.29 -18.18 -7.16
CA PRO A 268 -14.33 -17.28 -6.51
C PRO A 268 -13.68 -16.30 -7.49
N GLY A 269 -14.00 -16.38 -8.79
CA GLY A 269 -13.39 -15.64 -9.88
C GLY A 269 -12.18 -16.36 -10.46
N ALA A 270 -11.54 -15.74 -11.46
CA ALA A 270 -10.36 -16.26 -12.10
C ALA A 270 -9.33 -15.17 -12.36
N PHE A 271 -8.05 -15.56 -12.44
CA PHE A 271 -7.02 -14.71 -13.02
C PHE A 271 -7.21 -14.70 -14.53
N GLY A 272 -7.45 -13.53 -15.10
CA GLY A 272 -7.72 -13.36 -16.53
C GLY A 272 -6.76 -12.35 -17.15
N VAL A 273 -6.33 -12.64 -18.35
CA VAL A 273 -5.46 -11.78 -19.16
C VAL A 273 -6.11 -11.60 -20.52
N VAL A 274 -6.29 -10.36 -20.95
CA VAL A 274 -6.69 -10.03 -22.31
C VAL A 274 -5.45 -9.55 -23.06
N ASP A 275 -5.15 -10.18 -24.19
CA ASP A 275 -4.02 -9.80 -25.03
C ASP A 275 -4.36 -8.60 -25.94
N ASP A 276 -3.39 -8.16 -26.75
CA ASP A 276 -3.52 -7.06 -27.69
C ASP A 276 -4.41 -7.38 -28.92
N GLU A 277 -4.76 -8.66 -29.13
CA GLU A 277 -5.72 -9.11 -30.14
C GLU A 277 -7.13 -9.23 -29.57
N GLY A 278 -7.32 -9.04 -28.24
CA GLY A 278 -8.59 -9.11 -27.55
C GLY A 278 -9.01 -10.50 -27.08
N TYR A 279 -8.12 -11.50 -27.15
CA TYR A 279 -8.39 -12.84 -26.62
C TYR A 279 -8.17 -12.88 -25.11
N GLU A 280 -9.13 -13.47 -24.39
CA GLU A 280 -9.03 -13.67 -22.94
C GLU A 280 -8.54 -15.09 -22.63
N SER A 281 -7.43 -15.17 -21.89
CA SER A 281 -6.91 -16.41 -21.29
C SER A 281 -7.12 -16.36 -19.78
N GLN A 282 -7.44 -17.50 -19.16
CA GLN A 282 -7.78 -17.56 -17.74
C GLN A 282 -7.08 -18.71 -17.01
N MET A 283 -6.88 -18.53 -15.70
CA MET A 283 -6.44 -19.56 -14.75
C MET A 283 -7.32 -19.47 -13.50
N SER A 284 -7.66 -20.60 -12.89
CA SER A 284 -8.49 -20.63 -11.69
C SER A 284 -7.90 -19.79 -10.54
N TYR A 285 -8.76 -19.36 -9.62
CA TYR A 285 -8.30 -18.63 -8.42
C TYR A 285 -7.36 -19.49 -7.57
N GLU A 286 -7.73 -20.74 -7.33
CA GLU A 286 -6.95 -21.65 -6.50
C GLU A 286 -5.54 -21.86 -7.07
N GLU A 287 -5.43 -22.04 -8.38
CA GLU A 287 -4.14 -22.24 -9.02
C GLU A 287 -3.32 -20.95 -9.05
N SER A 288 -3.91 -19.85 -9.53
CA SER A 288 -3.22 -18.56 -9.69
C SER A 288 -2.73 -17.99 -8.34
N TRP A 289 -3.55 -18.08 -7.30
CA TRP A 289 -3.16 -17.66 -5.96
C TRP A 289 -2.29 -18.74 -5.26
N GLY A 290 -2.77 -19.98 -5.18
CA GLY A 290 -2.15 -21.01 -4.36
C GLY A 290 -0.81 -21.51 -4.88
N GLN A 291 -0.61 -21.55 -6.20
CA GLN A 291 0.61 -22.09 -6.79
C GLN A 291 1.57 -21.02 -7.30
N HIS A 292 1.09 -19.79 -7.58
CA HIS A 292 1.89 -18.72 -8.17
C HIS A 292 2.00 -17.49 -7.26
N LEU A 293 0.94 -16.68 -7.15
CA LEU A 293 1.00 -15.39 -6.48
C LEU A 293 1.30 -15.51 -4.99
N GLY A 294 0.60 -16.40 -4.27
CA GLY A 294 0.76 -16.60 -2.84
C GLY A 294 2.11 -17.22 -2.43
N ARG A 295 2.87 -17.76 -3.38
CA ARG A 295 4.22 -18.32 -3.15
C ARG A 295 5.31 -17.26 -3.12
N ASP A 296 5.06 -16.08 -3.68
CA ASP A 296 6.04 -14.99 -3.82
C ASP A 296 5.60 -13.74 -3.05
N LEU A 297 5.37 -13.90 -1.74
CA LEU A 297 4.98 -12.82 -0.83
C LEU A 297 6.21 -12.17 -0.20
N GLN A 298 6.15 -10.85 0.00
CA GLN A 298 7.19 -10.15 0.76
C GLN A 298 7.25 -10.65 2.21
N TRP A 299 8.45 -10.57 2.81
CA TRP A 299 8.68 -11.03 4.18
C TRP A 299 7.71 -10.42 5.19
N ARG A 300 7.47 -9.12 5.12
CA ARG A 300 6.55 -8.41 6.01
C ARG A 300 5.16 -9.04 6.06
N CYS A 301 4.66 -9.56 4.94
CA CYS A 301 3.35 -10.20 4.88
C CYS A 301 3.33 -11.56 5.58
N LYS A 302 4.45 -12.28 5.57
CA LYS A 302 4.57 -13.60 6.25
C LYS A 302 4.59 -13.49 7.78
N VAL A 303 4.93 -12.32 8.32
CA VAL A 303 4.96 -12.00 9.75
C VAL A 303 3.96 -10.90 10.13
N CYS A 304 2.93 -10.69 9.30
CA CYS A 304 1.98 -9.61 9.50
C CYS A 304 1.12 -9.85 10.75
N PRO A 305 1.05 -8.90 11.69
CA PRO A 305 0.21 -9.03 12.88
C PRO A 305 -1.26 -8.68 12.61
N ASP A 306 -1.57 -8.00 11.49
CA ASP A 306 -2.91 -7.54 11.14
C ASP A 306 -3.27 -7.98 9.72
N GLY A 307 -3.97 -9.09 9.61
CA GLY A 307 -4.53 -9.60 8.36
C GLY A 307 -5.97 -9.17 8.11
N VAL A 308 -6.63 -8.60 9.11
CA VAL A 308 -8.08 -8.30 9.07
C VAL A 308 -8.40 -6.81 8.93
N GLY A 309 -7.46 -5.91 9.23
CA GLY A 309 -7.67 -4.46 9.08
C GLY A 309 -8.22 -3.77 10.31
N GLU A 310 -7.71 -4.11 11.50
CA GLU A 310 -8.13 -3.56 12.78
C GLU A 310 -8.04 -2.02 12.86
N ALA A 311 -7.16 -1.40 12.08
CA ALA A 311 -7.01 0.05 12.03
C ALA A 311 -8.01 0.75 11.08
N SER A 312 -8.87 0.01 10.39
CA SER A 312 -9.92 0.57 9.52
C SER A 312 -11.23 0.78 10.26
N ASP A 313 -12.14 1.55 9.66
CA ASP A 313 -13.49 1.74 10.17
C ASP A 313 -14.41 0.59 9.73
N ILE A 314 -14.16 0.07 8.51
CA ILE A 314 -14.85 -1.10 7.97
C ILE A 314 -13.81 -1.98 7.26
N ALA A 315 -13.77 -3.26 7.62
CA ALA A 315 -12.98 -4.27 6.93
C ALA A 315 -13.90 -5.31 6.25
N VAL A 316 -13.57 -5.69 5.03
CA VAL A 316 -14.36 -6.64 4.23
C VAL A 316 -13.52 -7.86 3.91
N GLY A 317 -14.03 -9.04 4.20
CA GLY A 317 -13.40 -10.31 3.88
C GLY A 317 -14.29 -11.23 3.07
N ASP A 318 -13.70 -12.27 2.50
CA ASP A 318 -14.47 -13.35 1.88
C ASP A 318 -15.12 -14.20 2.97
N PHE A 319 -16.39 -14.52 2.76
CA PHE A 319 -17.08 -15.49 3.60
C PHE A 319 -17.02 -16.86 2.91
N TRP A 320 -16.07 -17.69 3.34
CA TRP A 320 -15.95 -19.06 2.87
C TRP A 320 -16.84 -19.95 3.73
N PHE A 321 -17.88 -20.53 3.11
CA PHE A 321 -18.61 -21.62 3.76
C PHE A 321 -17.68 -22.84 3.78
N GLY A 322 -17.38 -23.35 4.96
CA GLY A 322 -16.79 -24.69 5.08
C GLY A 322 -17.85 -25.71 4.64
N ASP A 323 -17.44 -26.64 3.78
CA ASP A 323 -18.23 -27.87 3.52
C ASP A 323 -18.22 -28.78 4.76
#